data_fa4c206348f52979f5fa4554bf00a4dd
#
_entry.id   fa4c206348f52979f5fa4554bf00a4dd
#
_cell.length_a   1.000
_cell.length_b   1.000
_cell.length_c   1.000
_cell.angle_alpha   90.00
_cell.angle_beta   90.00
_cell.angle_gamma   90.00
#
_symmetry.space_group_name_H-M   'P 1'
#
loop_
_entity.id
_entity.type
_entity.pdbx_description
1 polymer ?
#
loop_
_entity_poly.entity_id
_entity_poly.type
_entity_poly.pdbx_seq_one_letter_code
_entity_poly.pdbx_strand_id
1 'polypeptide(L)'
;MELKEVKVFLERLDQDSINFDPHFYKRTIERPVNEGLVRNFLGRIDRLEKIEYGKIGRFKLWFKMSSKYSLVLIVEIKETKELKVVSAWNTNRKWQDKLKG
;
A
#
# COMPACT_ATOMS: atom_id res chain seq x y z
N MET A 1 4.42 -12.34 9.80
CA MET A 1 5.48 -11.43 9.31
C MET A 1 5.48 -10.15 10.14
N GLU A 2 6.63 -9.79 10.67
CA GLU A 2 6.76 -8.56 11.44
C GLU A 2 6.90 -7.34 10.53
N LEU A 3 6.67 -6.13 11.06
CA LEU A 3 6.73 -4.90 10.27
C LEU A 3 8.09 -4.68 9.61
N LYS A 4 9.17 -5.05 10.27
CA LYS A 4 10.52 -4.97 9.70
C LYS A 4 10.66 -5.86 8.46
N GLU A 5 10.07 -7.04 8.51
CA GLU A 5 10.11 -8.00 7.41
C GLU A 5 9.31 -7.51 6.22
N VAL A 6 8.20 -6.83 6.48
CA VAL A 6 7.38 -6.24 5.41
C VAL A 6 8.19 -5.22 4.62
N LYS A 7 8.93 -4.35 5.31
CA LYS A 7 9.77 -3.35 4.65
C LYS A 7 10.84 -3.99 3.79
N VAL A 8 11.53 -5.00 4.33
CA VAL A 8 12.55 -5.75 3.58
C VAL A 8 11.94 -6.44 2.36
N PHE A 9 10.76 -7.03 2.54
CA PHE A 9 10.02 -7.66 1.46
C PHE A 9 9.72 -6.66 0.33
N LEU A 10 9.24 -5.46 0.69
CA LEU A 10 8.92 -4.42 -0.28
C LEU A 10 10.16 -3.91 -1.02
N GLU A 11 11.30 -3.82 -0.33
CA GLU A 11 12.56 -3.39 -0.95
C GLU A 11 13.04 -4.37 -2.03
N ARG A 12 12.69 -5.63 -1.90
CA ARG A 12 13.07 -6.70 -2.83
C ARG A 12 11.95 -7.12 -3.77
N LEU A 13 10.82 -6.43 -3.70
CA LEU A 13 9.63 -6.80 -4.47
C LEU A 13 9.85 -6.60 -5.96
N ASP A 14 9.57 -7.67 -6.71
CA ASP A 14 9.61 -7.66 -8.17
C ASP A 14 8.24 -7.25 -8.69
N GLN A 15 8.20 -6.44 -9.73
CA GLN A 15 6.96 -6.01 -10.37
C GLN A 15 6.09 -7.19 -10.82
N ASP A 16 6.73 -8.28 -11.26
CA ASP A 16 6.02 -9.48 -11.69
C ASP A 16 5.33 -10.21 -10.53
N SER A 17 5.73 -9.91 -9.29
CA SER A 17 5.15 -10.52 -8.10
C SER A 17 4.00 -9.68 -7.50
N ILE A 18 3.63 -8.59 -8.14
CA ILE A 18 2.52 -7.73 -7.72
C ILE A 18 1.26 -8.14 -8.47
N ASN A 19 0.25 -8.58 -7.72
CA ASN A 19 -1.05 -8.96 -8.24
C ASN A 19 -2.12 -8.05 -7.66
N PHE A 20 -3.25 -7.93 -8.36
CA PHE A 20 -4.35 -7.09 -7.92
C PHE A 20 -5.60 -7.94 -7.75
N ASP A 21 -6.25 -7.80 -6.60
CA ASP A 21 -7.52 -8.46 -6.33
C ASP A 21 -8.61 -7.85 -7.23
N PRO A 22 -9.57 -8.65 -7.73
CA PRO A 22 -10.70 -8.12 -8.49
C PRO A 22 -11.43 -6.99 -7.76
N HIS A 23 -11.48 -7.02 -6.44
CA HIS A 23 -12.08 -5.98 -5.61
C HIS A 23 -11.41 -4.61 -5.81
N PHE A 24 -10.11 -4.60 -6.05
CA PHE A 24 -9.36 -3.37 -6.36
C PHE A 24 -9.95 -2.66 -7.57
N TYR A 25 -10.19 -3.40 -8.65
CA TYR A 25 -10.69 -2.84 -9.89
C TYR A 25 -12.10 -2.27 -9.77
N LYS A 26 -12.94 -2.85 -8.93
CA LYS A 26 -14.29 -2.32 -8.68
C LYS A 26 -14.24 -0.94 -8.04
N ARG A 27 -13.27 -0.72 -7.16
CA ARG A 27 -13.13 0.56 -6.44
C ARG A 27 -12.41 1.64 -7.23
N THR A 28 -11.56 1.27 -8.19
CA THR A 28 -10.84 2.27 -8.99
C THR A 28 -11.76 3.06 -9.92
N ILE A 29 -12.93 2.54 -10.22
CA ILE A 29 -13.95 3.26 -11.00
C ILE A 29 -14.42 4.50 -10.24
N GLU A 30 -14.44 4.44 -8.91
CA GLU A 30 -14.92 5.50 -8.03
C GLU A 30 -13.82 6.42 -7.50
N ARG A 31 -12.55 6.03 -7.65
CA ARG A 31 -11.41 6.73 -7.03
C ARG A 31 -10.28 6.97 -8.03
N PRO A 32 -9.55 8.10 -7.92
CA PRO A 32 -8.46 8.42 -8.85
C PRO A 32 -7.17 7.65 -8.55
N VAL A 33 -7.27 6.40 -8.16
CA VAL A 33 -6.12 5.54 -7.88
C VAL A 33 -6.16 4.35 -8.82
N ASN A 34 -5.19 4.29 -9.74
CA ASN A 34 -5.11 3.22 -10.70
C ASN A 34 -3.94 2.27 -10.43
N GLU A 35 -3.89 1.19 -11.18
CA GLU A 35 -2.86 0.17 -11.05
C GLU A 35 -1.43 0.72 -11.25
N GLY A 36 -1.24 1.58 -12.23
CA GLY A 36 0.07 2.18 -12.52
C GLY A 36 0.61 3.01 -11.37
N LEU A 37 -0.27 3.79 -10.73
CA LEU A 37 0.09 4.59 -9.56
C LEU A 37 0.51 3.69 -8.40
N VAL A 38 -0.24 2.63 -8.14
CA VAL A 38 0.06 1.69 -7.07
C VAL A 38 1.40 1.00 -7.30
N ARG A 39 1.66 0.52 -8.51
CA ARG A 39 2.92 -0.12 -8.86
C ARG A 39 4.11 0.82 -8.67
N ASN A 40 3.93 2.09 -9.05
CA ASN A 40 4.96 3.11 -8.88
C ASN A 40 5.33 3.27 -7.41
N PHE A 41 4.33 3.45 -6.53
CA PHE A 41 4.58 3.67 -5.10
C PHE A 41 5.12 2.43 -4.40
N LEU A 42 4.72 1.23 -4.81
CA LEU A 42 5.28 0.01 -4.24
C LEU A 42 6.78 -0.12 -4.52
N GLY A 43 7.26 0.51 -5.58
CA GLY A 43 8.69 0.59 -5.87
C GLY A 43 9.42 1.74 -5.17
N ARG A 44 8.71 2.56 -4.40
CA ARG A 44 9.29 3.76 -3.78
C ARG A 44 9.24 3.67 -2.25
N ILE A 45 10.14 2.87 -1.71
CA ILE A 45 10.24 2.67 -0.25
C ILE A 45 10.59 3.96 0.48
N ASP A 46 11.28 4.87 -0.17
CA ASP A 46 11.58 6.21 0.38
C ASP A 46 10.33 7.01 0.72
N ARG A 47 9.20 6.67 0.11
CA ARG A 47 7.91 7.32 0.36
C ARG A 47 7.05 6.61 1.38
N LEU A 48 7.44 5.40 1.80
CA LEU A 48 6.69 4.63 2.79
C LEU A 48 6.87 5.25 4.18
N GLU A 49 5.76 5.68 4.79
CA GLU A 49 5.77 6.35 6.09
C GLU A 49 5.30 5.47 7.23
N LYS A 50 4.39 4.54 6.96
CA LYS A 50 3.79 3.73 8.02
C LYS A 50 3.33 2.38 7.49
N ILE A 51 3.49 1.37 8.33
CA ILE A 51 2.97 0.02 8.08
C ILE A 51 2.14 -0.37 9.29
N GLU A 52 0.91 -0.81 9.05
CA GLU A 52 0.01 -1.29 10.09
C GLU A 52 -0.42 -2.72 9.81
N TYR A 53 -0.63 -3.48 10.86
CA TYR A 53 -1.23 -4.80 10.72
C TYR A 53 -2.71 -4.66 10.42
N GLY A 54 -3.18 -5.46 9.44
CA GLY A 54 -4.60 -5.67 9.21
C GLY A 54 -5.02 -7.04 9.76
N LYS A 55 -5.84 -7.75 9.00
CA LYS A 55 -6.16 -9.14 9.29
C LYS A 55 -4.94 -10.01 9.00
N ILE A 56 -5.01 -11.29 9.37
CA ILE A 56 -3.91 -12.24 9.15
C ILE A 56 -3.42 -12.19 7.69
N GLY A 57 -2.12 -11.95 7.52
CA GLY A 57 -1.49 -11.87 6.21
C GLY A 57 -1.71 -10.54 5.49
N ARG A 58 -2.48 -9.62 6.05
CA ARG A 58 -2.76 -8.32 5.45
C ARG A 58 -2.08 -7.19 6.19
N PHE A 59 -1.67 -6.17 5.42
CA PHE A 59 -0.99 -4.99 5.94
C PHE A 59 -1.56 -3.73 5.29
N LYS A 60 -1.59 -2.66 6.06
CA LYS A 60 -1.98 -1.35 5.58
C LYS A 60 -0.71 -0.51 5.43
N LEU A 61 -0.45 -0.05 4.21
CA LEU A 61 0.75 0.72 3.87
C LEU A 61 0.38 2.16 3.57
N TRP A 62 1.14 3.08 4.16
CA TRP A 62 0.93 4.52 3.97
C TRP A 62 2.13 5.11 3.24
N PHE A 63 1.90 5.65 2.06
CA PHE A 63 2.92 6.32 1.25
C PHE A 63 2.65 7.81 1.14
N LYS A 64 3.68 8.63 1.26
CA LYS A 64 3.55 10.07 1.04
C LYS A 64 3.48 10.34 -0.47
N MET A 65 2.36 10.86 -0.93
CA MET A 65 2.18 11.29 -2.32
C MET A 65 2.66 12.71 -2.52
N SER A 66 2.27 13.60 -1.60
CA SER A 66 2.58 15.02 -1.63
C SER A 66 2.49 15.59 -0.22
N SER A 67 2.64 16.90 -0.08
CA SER A 67 2.44 17.57 1.22
C SER A 67 1.00 17.49 1.71
N LYS A 68 0.03 17.24 0.81
CA LYS A 68 -1.40 17.24 1.12
C LYS A 68 -2.03 15.86 1.17
N TYR A 69 -1.47 14.89 0.47
CA TYR A 69 -2.11 13.58 0.30
C TYR A 69 -1.17 12.42 0.58
N SER A 70 -1.76 11.34 1.07
CA SER A 70 -1.09 10.04 1.21
C SER A 70 -1.84 9.01 0.40
N LEU A 71 -1.11 8.03 -0.11
CA LEU A 71 -1.67 6.85 -0.73
C LEU A 71 -1.71 5.74 0.31
N VAL A 72 -2.88 5.15 0.50
CA VAL A 72 -3.06 4.04 1.44
C VAL A 72 -3.36 2.78 0.66
N LEU A 73 -2.63 1.72 0.96
CA LEU A 73 -2.82 0.41 0.33
C LEU A 73 -3.16 -0.63 1.37
N ILE A 74 -4.10 -1.49 1.05
CA ILE A 74 -4.30 -2.75 1.78
C ILE A 74 -3.69 -3.83 0.90
N VAL A 75 -2.69 -4.52 1.43
CA VAL A 75 -2.00 -5.57 0.69
C VAL A 75 -2.03 -6.87 1.49
N GLU A 76 -1.98 -7.98 0.76
CA GLU A 76 -1.86 -9.31 1.33
C GLU A 76 -0.54 -9.90 0.83
N ILE A 77 0.33 -10.31 1.76
CA ILE A 77 1.62 -10.91 1.43
C ILE A 77 1.51 -12.40 1.67
N LYS A 78 1.74 -13.17 0.62
CA LYS A 78 1.66 -14.63 0.66
C LYS A 78 3.03 -15.26 0.88
N GLU A 79 3.04 -16.46 1.41
CA GLU A 79 4.26 -17.24 1.63
C GLU A 79 5.08 -17.46 0.36
N THR A 80 4.42 -17.42 -0.79
CA THR A 80 5.05 -17.55 -2.11
C THR A 80 5.82 -16.31 -2.57
N LYS A 81 5.96 -15.32 -1.70
CA LYS A 81 6.61 -14.02 -1.98
C LYS A 81 5.85 -13.16 -2.99
N GLU A 82 4.57 -13.41 -3.13
CA GLU A 82 3.68 -12.57 -3.93
C GLU A 82 2.98 -11.54 -3.05
N LEU A 83 2.77 -10.36 -3.60
CA LEU A 83 2.00 -9.31 -2.96
C LEU A 83 0.72 -9.10 -3.76
N LYS A 84 -0.42 -9.14 -3.07
CA LYS A 84 -1.71 -8.89 -3.67
C LYS A 84 -2.27 -7.58 -3.15
N VAL A 85 -2.56 -6.65 -4.03
CA VAL A 85 -3.20 -5.39 -3.67
C VAL A 85 -4.70 -5.62 -3.58
N VAL A 86 -5.25 -5.46 -2.38
CA VAL A 86 -6.67 -5.68 -2.12
C VAL A 86 -7.47 -4.40 -2.32
N SER A 87 -6.93 -3.27 -1.86
CA SER A 87 -7.58 -1.98 -1.96
C SER A 87 -6.55 -0.86 -1.94
N ALA A 88 -6.92 0.29 -2.52
CA ALA A 88 -6.07 1.47 -2.54
C ALA A 88 -6.94 2.72 -2.57
N TRP A 89 -6.50 3.75 -1.85
CA TRP A 89 -7.16 5.06 -1.88
C TRP A 89 -6.19 6.15 -1.47
N ASN A 90 -6.51 7.40 -1.82
CA ASN A 90 -5.77 8.53 -1.33
C ASN A 90 -6.51 9.16 -0.16
N THR A 91 -5.78 9.80 0.75
CA THR A 91 -6.36 10.47 1.90
C THR A 91 -5.60 11.76 2.18
N ASN A 92 -6.30 12.71 2.81
CA ASN A 92 -5.72 14.00 3.18
C ASN A 92 -4.79 13.82 4.38
N ARG A 93 -3.58 14.38 4.29
CA ARG A 93 -2.57 14.26 5.34
C ARG A 93 -2.92 15.00 6.62
N LYS A 94 -3.82 15.96 6.60
CA LYS A 94 -4.30 16.64 7.81
C LYS A 94 -4.95 15.67 8.80
N TRP A 95 -5.57 14.62 8.30
CA TRP A 95 -6.15 13.57 9.14
C TRP A 95 -5.09 12.78 9.89
N GLN A 96 -3.98 12.49 9.24
CA GLN A 96 -2.88 11.75 9.85
C GLN A 96 -2.23 12.57 10.96
N ASP A 97 -2.04 13.86 10.74
CA ASP A 97 -1.45 14.76 11.74
C ASP A 97 -2.32 14.87 12.97
N LYS A 98 -3.65 14.90 12.81
CA LYS A 98 -4.59 14.90 13.94
C LYS A 98 -4.57 13.57 14.70
N LEU A 99 -4.39 12.46 14.01
CA LEU A 99 -4.32 11.14 14.63
C LEU A 99 -3.02 10.91 15.38
N LYS A 100 -1.95 11.60 14.99
CA LYS A 100 -0.65 11.54 15.63
C LYS A 100 -0.53 12.46 16.85
N GLY A 101 -1.41 13.44 16.92
CA GLY A 101 -1.45 14.38 18.04
C GLY A 101 -2.19 13.83 19.19
#